data_5317e460a79ef49d730ab16833237ae6
#
_entry.id   5317e460a79ef49d730ab16833237ae6
#
_cell.length_a   1.000
_cell.length_b   1.000
_cell.length_c   1.000
_cell.angle_alpha   90.00
_cell.angle_beta   90.00
_cell.angle_gamma   90.00
#
_symmetry.space_group_name_H-M   'P 1'
#
loop_
_entity.id
_entity.type
_entity.pdbx_description
1 polymer ?
#
loop_
_entity_poly.entity_id
_entity_poly.type
_entity_poly.pdbx_seq_one_letter_code
_entity_poly.pdbx_strand_id
1 'polypeptide(L)'
;MPRNAACSSVCLAAALVGTAALLALYFAGSPWFAQLNLEDGPIEWATVILSLLAAAAAFYSASGHRARLIRLGVGLSFFFIAGEEISWGQRIFMFQTPEPLAAINVQSEFTLHNINGVHGNFRAVGLLILILAFVVAPIMSKHSRRFRSMVERITLPFFDLHGLAVLGLALLLMAVPRALGAPTVFDEFGELLISLSFLIYGLVMVGHESALAGEQPRSFGGARSMAAQTPSETSQSTKGLQNDSRGSYAAGTARQSPGLSFRSGPRLPYI
;
A
#
# COMPACT_ATOMS: atom_id res chain seq x y z
N MET A 1 -8.33 -13.12 3.82
CA MET A 1 -7.62 -12.52 4.97
C MET A 1 -6.65 -13.45 5.75
N PRO A 2 -6.86 -14.76 5.94
CA PRO A 2 -5.93 -15.58 6.75
C PRO A 2 -4.51 -15.73 6.16
N ARG A 3 -4.34 -15.76 4.84
CA ARG A 3 -3.03 -15.95 4.19
C ARG A 3 -2.05 -14.80 4.43
N ASN A 4 -2.53 -13.55 4.40
CA ASN A 4 -1.68 -12.37 4.59
C ASN A 4 -1.21 -12.26 6.04
N ALA A 5 -2.08 -12.57 7.01
CA ALA A 5 -1.73 -12.57 8.43
C ALA A 5 -0.63 -13.59 8.76
N ALA A 6 -0.68 -14.78 8.15
CA ALA A 6 0.37 -15.79 8.34
C ALA A 6 1.72 -15.30 7.77
N CYS A 7 1.74 -14.68 6.59
CA CYS A 7 2.96 -14.14 6.00
C CYS A 7 3.55 -13.01 6.87
N SER A 8 2.72 -12.07 7.33
CA SER A 8 3.15 -10.99 8.21
C SER A 8 3.71 -11.50 9.54
N SER A 9 3.11 -12.57 10.10
CA SER A 9 3.62 -13.21 11.35
C SER A 9 4.99 -13.85 11.13
N VAL A 10 5.21 -14.52 10.01
CA VAL A 10 6.52 -15.09 9.64
C VAL A 10 7.56 -13.99 9.50
N CYS A 11 7.23 -12.88 8.84
CA CYS A 11 8.13 -11.73 8.70
C CYS A 11 8.49 -11.12 10.07
N LEU A 12 7.51 -10.98 10.97
CA LEU A 12 7.78 -10.50 12.34
C LEU A 12 8.68 -11.47 13.11
N ALA A 13 8.43 -12.76 13.03
CA ALA A 13 9.29 -13.77 13.66
C ALA A 13 10.73 -13.71 13.12
N ALA A 14 10.88 -13.58 11.78
CA ALA A 14 12.20 -13.41 11.16
C ALA A 14 12.90 -12.13 11.61
N ALA A 15 12.18 -11.01 11.73
CA ALA A 15 12.71 -9.75 12.25
C ALA A 15 13.20 -9.88 13.70
N LEU A 16 12.42 -10.53 14.56
CA LEU A 16 12.81 -10.75 15.97
C LEU A 16 14.02 -11.67 16.10
N VAL A 17 14.05 -12.79 15.35
CA VAL A 17 15.17 -13.72 15.34
C VAL A 17 16.42 -13.05 14.80
N GLY A 18 16.34 -12.32 13.69
CA GLY A 18 17.46 -11.58 13.13
C GLY A 18 18.00 -10.53 14.08
N THR A 19 17.12 -9.77 14.75
CA THR A 19 17.52 -8.79 15.78
C THR A 19 18.21 -9.47 16.97
N ALA A 20 17.67 -10.59 17.46
CA ALA A 20 18.30 -11.34 18.55
C ALA A 20 19.69 -11.87 18.14
N ALA A 21 19.84 -12.37 16.91
CA ALA A 21 21.12 -12.82 16.37
C ALA A 21 22.14 -11.67 16.25
N LEU A 22 21.70 -10.51 15.73
CA LEU A 22 22.53 -9.31 15.64
C LEU A 22 23.06 -8.87 17.03
N LEU A 23 22.16 -8.81 18.02
CA LEU A 23 22.54 -8.46 19.39
C LEU A 23 23.49 -9.50 20.00
N ALA A 24 23.26 -10.78 19.75
CA ALA A 24 24.12 -11.86 20.22
C ALA A 24 25.55 -11.73 19.63
N LEU A 25 25.67 -11.43 18.33
CA LEU A 25 26.96 -11.20 17.66
C LEU A 25 27.68 -9.97 18.25
N TYR A 26 26.93 -8.89 18.51
CA TYR A 26 27.47 -7.67 19.11
C TYR A 26 28.02 -7.91 20.51
N PHE A 27 27.24 -8.48 21.42
CA PHE A 27 27.64 -8.73 22.80
C PHE A 27 28.71 -9.82 22.94
N ALA A 28 28.77 -10.76 21.98
CA ALA A 28 29.84 -11.76 21.93
C ALA A 28 31.17 -11.18 21.38
N GLY A 29 31.19 -9.93 20.90
CA GLY A 29 32.35 -9.36 20.23
C GLY A 29 32.78 -10.14 18.99
N SER A 30 31.80 -10.73 18.28
CA SER A 30 32.05 -11.61 17.14
C SER A 30 32.66 -10.85 15.96
N PRO A 31 33.70 -11.38 15.31
CA PRO A 31 34.24 -10.75 14.09
C PRO A 31 33.20 -10.73 12.94
N TRP A 32 32.21 -11.61 12.93
CA TRP A 32 31.11 -11.62 11.97
C TRP A 32 30.23 -10.37 12.07
N PHE A 33 30.16 -9.73 13.25
CA PHE A 33 29.42 -8.49 13.41
C PHE A 33 29.98 -7.38 12.51
N ALA A 34 31.31 -7.23 12.45
CA ALA A 34 31.95 -6.25 11.57
C ALA A 34 31.72 -6.55 10.07
N GLN A 35 31.62 -7.83 9.71
CA GLN A 35 31.36 -8.24 8.32
C GLN A 35 29.96 -7.85 7.83
N LEU A 36 29.01 -7.67 8.72
CA LEU A 36 27.66 -7.23 8.38
C LEU A 36 27.58 -5.76 7.97
N ASN A 37 28.60 -4.94 8.32
CA ASN A 37 28.66 -3.51 8.01
C ASN A 37 29.56 -3.19 6.80
N LEU A 38 29.86 -4.18 5.99
CA LEU A 38 30.64 -3.93 4.77
C LEU A 38 29.75 -3.28 3.71
N GLU A 39 30.30 -2.29 3.02
CA GLU A 39 29.70 -1.78 1.77
C GLU A 39 29.50 -2.94 0.78
N ASP A 40 28.37 -2.95 0.09
CA ASP A 40 27.90 -4.08 -0.72
C ASP A 40 27.72 -5.38 0.08
N GLY A 41 27.50 -5.24 1.38
CA GLY A 41 27.34 -6.34 2.31
C GLY A 41 25.98 -7.02 2.21
N PRO A 42 25.80 -8.14 2.94
CA PRO A 42 24.58 -8.93 2.87
C PRO A 42 23.34 -8.16 3.36
N ILE A 43 23.50 -7.17 4.27
CA ILE A 43 22.38 -6.37 4.77
C ILE A 43 21.89 -5.43 3.68
N GLU A 44 22.77 -4.68 3.01
CA GLU A 44 22.41 -3.79 1.90
C GLU A 44 21.71 -4.55 0.77
N TRP A 45 22.29 -5.68 0.32
CA TRP A 45 21.65 -6.50 -0.72
C TRP A 45 20.28 -7.03 -0.31
N ALA A 46 20.12 -7.43 0.96
CA ALA A 46 18.80 -7.85 1.46
C ALA A 46 17.81 -6.69 1.49
N THR A 47 18.25 -5.47 1.86
CA THR A 47 17.46 -4.24 1.83
C THR A 47 16.96 -3.93 0.42
N VAL A 48 17.86 -4.01 -0.58
CA VAL A 48 17.54 -3.83 -2.00
C VAL A 48 16.49 -4.86 -2.46
N ILE A 49 16.73 -6.15 -2.21
CA ILE A 49 15.82 -7.22 -2.64
C ILE A 49 14.44 -7.05 -2.01
N LEU A 50 14.35 -6.76 -0.71
CA LEU A 50 13.07 -6.54 -0.03
C LEU A 50 12.33 -5.31 -0.59
N SER A 51 13.05 -4.21 -0.84
CA SER A 51 12.49 -2.99 -1.42
C SER A 51 11.98 -3.23 -2.86
N LEU A 52 12.70 -3.98 -3.68
CA LEU A 52 12.25 -4.36 -5.03
C LEU A 52 11.02 -5.27 -4.99
N LEU A 53 10.97 -6.24 -4.07
CA LEU A 53 9.80 -7.09 -3.89
C LEU A 53 8.59 -6.29 -3.41
N ALA A 54 8.80 -5.32 -2.51
CA ALA A 54 7.77 -4.38 -2.06
C ALA A 54 7.24 -3.52 -3.22
N ALA A 55 8.14 -3.00 -4.05
CA ALA A 55 7.79 -2.24 -5.26
C ALA A 55 6.97 -3.09 -6.24
N ALA A 56 7.41 -4.33 -6.52
CA ALA A 56 6.69 -5.26 -7.38
C ALA A 56 5.28 -5.57 -6.85
N ALA A 57 5.13 -5.81 -5.56
CA ALA A 57 3.84 -6.02 -4.92
C ALA A 57 2.92 -4.79 -5.04
N ALA A 58 3.46 -3.57 -4.83
CA ALA A 58 2.74 -2.33 -4.97
C ALA A 58 2.28 -2.10 -6.43
N PHE A 59 3.16 -2.31 -7.42
CA PHE A 59 2.83 -2.23 -8.84
C PHE A 59 1.77 -3.25 -9.26
N TYR A 60 1.89 -4.49 -8.79
CA TYR A 60 0.88 -5.52 -9.03
C TYR A 60 -0.48 -5.11 -8.48
N SER A 61 -0.53 -4.56 -7.25
CA SER A 61 -1.76 -4.08 -6.61
C SER A 61 -2.38 -2.87 -7.31
N ALA A 62 -1.62 -2.16 -8.15
CA ALA A 62 -2.11 -1.00 -8.89
C ALA A 62 -2.90 -1.37 -10.15
N SER A 63 -2.82 -2.63 -10.62
CA SER A 63 -3.52 -3.10 -11.80
C SER A 63 -5.03 -3.17 -11.53
N GLY A 64 -5.81 -2.32 -12.19
CA GLY A 64 -7.28 -2.35 -12.11
C GLY A 64 -7.93 -1.50 -11.00
N HIS A 65 -7.16 -0.86 -10.14
CA HIS A 65 -7.68 -0.10 -9.01
C HIS A 65 -7.97 1.38 -9.32
N ARG A 66 -9.03 1.95 -8.68
CA ARG A 66 -9.35 3.39 -8.81
C ARG A 66 -8.23 4.31 -8.33
N ALA A 67 -7.48 3.90 -7.30
CA ALA A 67 -6.31 4.61 -6.79
C ALA A 67 -4.99 4.18 -7.45
N ARG A 68 -5.03 3.74 -8.71
CA ARG A 68 -3.87 3.26 -9.45
C ARG A 68 -2.66 4.18 -9.35
N LEU A 69 -2.85 5.48 -9.55
CA LEU A 69 -1.74 6.46 -9.51
C LEU A 69 -1.06 6.52 -8.14
N ILE A 70 -1.84 6.44 -7.06
CA ILE A 70 -1.29 6.46 -5.69
C ILE A 70 -0.49 5.19 -5.41
N ARG A 71 -1.01 4.03 -5.79
CA ARG A 71 -0.30 2.75 -5.64
C ARG A 71 0.95 2.66 -6.50
N LEU A 72 0.90 3.21 -7.72
CA LEU A 72 2.10 3.38 -8.56
C LEU A 72 3.12 4.29 -7.89
N GLY A 73 2.68 5.40 -7.28
CA GLY A 73 3.54 6.30 -6.51
C GLY A 73 4.23 5.59 -5.33
N VAL A 74 3.50 4.76 -4.59
CA VAL A 74 4.06 3.92 -3.52
C VAL A 74 5.10 2.93 -4.07
N GLY A 75 4.78 2.24 -5.18
CA GLY A 75 5.71 1.33 -5.85
C GLY A 75 6.98 2.03 -6.34
N LEU A 76 6.83 3.22 -6.94
CA LEU A 76 7.97 4.05 -7.35
C LEU A 76 8.82 4.50 -6.17
N SER A 77 8.20 4.81 -5.01
CA SER A 77 8.97 5.17 -3.80
C SER A 77 9.81 4.00 -3.30
N PHE A 78 9.26 2.78 -3.28
CA PHE A 78 10.03 1.59 -2.89
C PHE A 78 11.13 1.25 -3.89
N PHE A 79 10.84 1.39 -5.20
CA PHE A 79 11.83 1.23 -6.24
C PHE A 79 12.96 2.26 -6.14
N PHE A 80 12.62 3.53 -5.84
CA PHE A 80 13.58 4.58 -5.62
C PHE A 80 14.50 4.26 -4.44
N ILE A 81 13.97 3.80 -3.31
CA ILE A 81 14.77 3.39 -2.14
C ILE A 81 15.75 2.28 -2.55
N ALA A 82 15.28 1.24 -3.25
CA ALA A 82 16.17 0.18 -3.74
C ALA A 82 17.28 0.73 -4.65
N GLY A 83 16.98 1.70 -5.51
CA GLY A 83 17.95 2.36 -6.38
C GLY A 83 19.02 3.14 -5.62
N GLU A 84 18.59 3.89 -4.60
CA GLU A 84 19.48 4.65 -3.73
C GLU A 84 20.46 3.74 -2.96
N GLU A 85 20.00 2.57 -2.51
CA GLU A 85 20.83 1.59 -1.79
C GLU A 85 21.94 0.98 -2.65
N ILE A 86 21.68 0.72 -3.94
CA ILE A 86 22.70 0.17 -4.87
C ILE A 86 23.36 1.25 -5.72
N SER A 87 23.30 2.51 -5.30
CA SER A 87 23.86 3.65 -6.06
C SER A 87 23.41 3.63 -7.53
N TRP A 88 22.11 3.32 -7.75
CA TRP A 88 21.47 3.16 -9.08
C TRP A 88 22.21 2.18 -9.99
N GLY A 89 22.80 1.15 -9.40
CA GLY A 89 23.55 0.13 -10.13
C GLY A 89 24.97 0.56 -10.52
N GLN A 90 25.48 1.67 -10.01
CA GLN A 90 26.82 2.16 -10.30
C GLN A 90 27.89 1.07 -10.11
N ARG A 91 27.80 0.34 -9.01
CA ARG A 91 28.74 -0.74 -8.69
C ARG A 91 28.56 -1.99 -9.55
N ILE A 92 27.33 -2.24 -10.02
CA ILE A 92 27.03 -3.36 -10.91
C ILE A 92 27.56 -3.09 -12.33
N PHE A 93 27.30 -1.89 -12.84
CA PHE A 93 27.65 -1.48 -14.21
C PHE A 93 29.01 -0.78 -14.32
N MET A 94 29.72 -0.59 -13.19
CA MET A 94 31.07 -0.02 -13.12
C MET A 94 31.20 1.34 -13.79
N PHE A 95 30.16 2.19 -13.74
CA PHE A 95 30.25 3.55 -14.26
C PHE A 95 30.69 4.54 -13.17
N GLN A 96 31.33 5.63 -13.59
CA GLN A 96 31.79 6.68 -12.66
C GLN A 96 30.68 7.69 -12.40
N THR A 97 30.62 8.19 -11.17
CA THR A 97 29.73 9.31 -10.84
C THR A 97 30.16 10.54 -11.64
N PRO A 98 29.21 11.24 -12.33
CA PRO A 98 29.53 12.49 -13.01
C PRO A 98 30.19 13.50 -12.05
N GLU A 99 31.25 14.16 -12.50
CA GLU A 99 32.07 15.05 -11.68
C GLU A 99 31.27 16.10 -10.89
N PRO A 100 30.22 16.78 -11.45
CA PRO A 100 29.41 17.72 -10.69
C PRO A 100 28.67 17.08 -9.51
N LEU A 101 28.22 15.82 -9.64
CA LEU A 101 27.54 15.10 -8.57
C LEU A 101 28.56 14.56 -7.55
N ALA A 102 29.68 14.01 -8.00
CA ALA A 102 30.73 13.51 -7.13
C ALA A 102 31.30 14.64 -6.21
N ALA A 103 31.39 15.86 -6.71
CA ALA A 103 31.89 17.01 -5.95
C ALA A 103 30.96 17.42 -4.79
N ILE A 104 29.67 17.13 -4.85
CA ILE A 104 28.70 17.49 -3.82
C ILE A 104 28.20 16.29 -3.01
N ASN A 105 28.55 15.06 -3.38
CA ASN A 105 28.15 13.84 -2.72
C ASN A 105 29.21 13.40 -1.70
N VAL A 106 28.82 13.09 -0.47
CA VAL A 106 29.73 12.77 0.64
C VAL A 106 30.56 11.52 0.36
N GLN A 107 30.00 10.56 -0.38
CA GLN A 107 30.64 9.28 -0.73
C GLN A 107 31.12 9.24 -2.18
N SER A 108 30.93 10.35 -2.94
CA SER A 108 31.21 10.39 -4.38
C SER A 108 30.46 9.35 -5.21
N GLU A 109 29.29 8.93 -4.74
CA GLU A 109 28.42 7.94 -5.35
C GLU A 109 27.30 8.57 -6.17
N PHE A 110 26.69 7.76 -7.04
CA PHE A 110 25.53 8.17 -7.83
C PHE A 110 24.22 8.01 -7.02
N THR A 111 24.13 8.71 -5.88
CA THR A 111 22.99 8.69 -4.96
C THR A 111 22.56 10.12 -4.60
N LEU A 112 21.30 10.30 -4.28
CA LEU A 112 20.76 11.59 -3.83
C LEU A 112 20.81 11.75 -2.31
N HIS A 113 20.67 10.65 -1.56
CA HIS A 113 20.65 10.70 -0.09
C HIS A 113 22.03 11.07 0.51
N ASN A 114 23.11 10.89 -0.24
CA ASN A 114 24.49 11.24 0.16
C ASN A 114 24.94 12.65 -0.28
N ILE A 115 24.04 13.45 -0.88
CA ILE A 115 24.36 14.85 -1.23
C ILE A 115 24.55 15.69 0.02
N ASN A 116 25.59 16.53 0.04
CA ASN A 116 25.85 17.50 1.10
C ASN A 116 24.61 18.37 1.37
N GLY A 117 24.21 18.48 2.64
CA GLY A 117 23.00 19.20 3.06
C GLY A 117 21.70 18.38 2.96
N VAL A 118 21.70 17.28 2.18
CA VAL A 118 20.59 16.30 2.13
C VAL A 118 20.91 15.11 3.05
N HIS A 119 22.18 14.73 3.11
CA HIS A 119 22.67 13.65 3.96
C HIS A 119 22.25 13.84 5.43
N GLY A 120 21.66 12.85 6.04
CA GLY A 120 21.09 12.91 7.39
C GLY A 120 19.68 13.53 7.46
N ASN A 121 19.38 14.60 6.70
CA ASN A 121 18.02 15.16 6.64
C ASN A 121 17.06 14.26 5.87
N PHE A 122 17.51 13.59 4.81
CA PHE A 122 16.72 12.66 4.02
C PHE A 122 16.16 11.52 4.88
N ARG A 123 17.00 10.96 5.75
CA ARG A 123 16.60 9.94 6.72
C ARG A 123 15.55 10.47 7.70
N ALA A 124 15.79 11.67 8.29
CA ALA A 124 14.84 12.26 9.23
C ALA A 124 13.48 12.56 8.58
N VAL A 125 13.47 13.08 7.35
CA VAL A 125 12.25 13.33 6.58
C VAL A 125 11.55 12.02 6.23
N GLY A 126 12.28 10.98 5.81
CA GLY A 126 11.74 9.65 5.53
C GLY A 126 11.07 9.04 6.76
N LEU A 127 11.75 9.08 7.92
CA LEU A 127 11.19 8.60 9.19
C LEU A 127 9.95 9.38 9.61
N LEU A 128 9.96 10.72 9.45
CA LEU A 128 8.78 11.54 9.73
C LEU A 128 7.59 11.13 8.84
N ILE A 129 7.81 10.93 7.54
CA ILE A 129 6.76 10.46 6.61
C ILE A 129 6.22 9.11 7.05
N LEU A 130 7.08 8.16 7.43
CA LEU A 130 6.67 6.84 7.91
C LEU A 130 5.82 6.94 9.18
N ILE A 131 6.24 7.75 10.16
CA ILE A 131 5.47 7.99 11.40
C ILE A 131 4.11 8.62 11.07
N LEU A 132 4.07 9.64 10.22
CA LEU A 132 2.83 10.29 9.83
C LEU A 132 1.88 9.35 9.09
N ALA A 133 2.38 8.58 8.13
CA ALA A 133 1.56 7.69 7.31
C ALA A 133 1.07 6.46 8.08
N PHE A 134 1.92 5.86 8.90
CA PHE A 134 1.67 4.52 9.46
C PHE A 134 1.35 4.52 10.96
N VAL A 135 1.58 5.62 11.66
CA VAL A 135 1.19 5.77 13.07
C VAL A 135 0.12 6.83 13.25
N VAL A 136 0.41 8.06 12.79
CA VAL A 136 -0.50 9.19 13.02
C VAL A 136 -1.81 9.06 12.21
N ALA A 137 -1.72 8.71 10.93
CA ALA A 137 -2.89 8.61 10.06
C ALA A 137 -3.90 7.53 10.53
N PRO A 138 -3.50 6.32 10.94
CA PRO A 138 -4.43 5.35 11.53
C PRO A 138 -5.10 5.85 12.81
N ILE A 139 -4.34 6.52 13.70
CA ILE A 139 -4.88 7.09 14.94
C ILE A 139 -5.91 8.17 14.61
N MET A 140 -5.57 9.13 13.75
CA MET A 140 -6.48 10.18 13.33
C MET A 140 -7.75 9.63 12.66
N SER A 141 -7.64 8.55 11.89
CA SER A 141 -8.78 7.89 11.27
C SER A 141 -9.77 7.30 12.28
N LYS A 142 -9.30 6.93 13.48
CA LYS A 142 -10.17 6.47 14.57
C LYS A 142 -10.94 7.63 15.21
N HIS A 143 -10.33 8.81 15.31
CA HIS A 143 -10.88 9.95 16.03
C HIS A 143 -11.63 10.95 15.14
N SER A 144 -11.39 10.99 13.82
CA SER A 144 -12.01 11.94 12.90
C SER A 144 -12.73 11.26 11.76
N ARG A 145 -14.05 11.40 11.66
CA ARG A 145 -14.85 10.90 10.54
C ARG A 145 -14.44 11.53 9.19
N ARG A 146 -14.10 12.83 9.19
CA ARG A 146 -13.65 13.55 7.99
C ARG A 146 -12.32 12.98 7.48
N PHE A 147 -11.37 12.79 8.39
CA PHE A 147 -10.06 12.24 8.04
C PHE A 147 -10.19 10.80 7.55
N ARG A 148 -11.00 9.97 8.21
CA ARG A 148 -11.31 8.60 7.76
C ARG A 148 -11.86 8.58 6.34
N SER A 149 -12.87 9.41 6.03
CA SER A 149 -13.46 9.51 4.69
C SER A 149 -12.45 9.97 3.64
N MET A 150 -11.48 10.82 4.00
CA MET A 150 -10.39 11.22 3.11
C MET A 150 -9.45 10.03 2.82
N VAL A 151 -9.03 9.30 3.85
CA VAL A 151 -8.16 8.13 3.70
C VAL A 151 -8.85 7.00 2.92
N GLU A 152 -10.13 6.74 3.17
CA GLU A 152 -10.92 5.77 2.42
C GLU A 152 -11.00 6.10 0.92
N ARG A 153 -10.99 7.39 0.54
CA ARG A 153 -10.92 7.81 -0.87
C ARG A 153 -9.57 7.48 -1.51
N ILE A 154 -8.50 7.49 -0.73
CA ILE A 154 -7.15 7.15 -1.19
C ILE A 154 -7.03 5.64 -1.42
N THR A 155 -7.91 4.83 -0.77
CA THR A 155 -8.00 3.36 -0.91
C THR A 155 -6.68 2.62 -0.66
N LEU A 156 -5.79 3.22 0.12
CA LEU A 156 -4.63 2.54 0.67
C LEU A 156 -5.02 1.80 1.95
N PRO A 157 -4.64 0.53 2.09
CA PRO A 157 -4.84 -0.18 3.36
C PRO A 157 -3.92 0.42 4.44
N PHE A 158 -4.33 0.29 5.70
CA PHE A 158 -3.41 0.52 6.80
C PHE A 158 -2.49 -0.68 6.99
N PHE A 159 -1.32 -0.45 7.58
CA PHE A 159 -0.48 -1.54 8.05
C PHE A 159 -1.26 -2.46 9.00
N ASP A 160 -0.98 -3.75 8.90
CA ASP A 160 -1.37 -4.69 9.93
C ASP A 160 -0.48 -4.51 11.18
N LEU A 161 -0.89 -5.13 12.28
CA LEU A 161 -0.17 -5.02 13.55
C LEU A 161 1.28 -5.56 13.45
N HIS A 162 1.50 -6.61 12.65
CA HIS A 162 2.82 -7.21 12.48
C HIS A 162 3.77 -6.27 11.72
N GLY A 163 3.29 -5.66 10.64
CA GLY A 163 4.04 -4.65 9.88
C GLY A 163 4.40 -3.44 10.75
N LEU A 164 3.46 -2.97 11.58
CA LEU A 164 3.74 -1.89 12.55
C LEU A 164 4.76 -2.31 13.59
N ALA A 165 4.73 -3.57 14.06
CA ALA A 165 5.70 -4.09 15.03
C ALA A 165 7.11 -4.17 14.43
N VAL A 166 7.24 -4.62 13.17
CA VAL A 166 8.53 -4.65 12.45
C VAL A 166 9.06 -3.24 12.26
N LEU A 167 8.21 -2.29 11.83
CA LEU A 167 8.59 -0.88 11.67
C LEU A 167 9.01 -0.28 13.02
N GLY A 168 8.27 -0.53 14.09
CA GLY A 168 8.61 -0.06 15.44
C GLY A 168 9.96 -0.62 15.92
N LEU A 169 10.25 -1.89 15.66
CA LEU A 169 11.53 -2.52 15.96
C LEU A 169 12.67 -1.87 15.16
N ALA A 170 12.46 -1.61 13.87
CA ALA A 170 13.42 -0.90 13.03
C ALA A 170 13.77 0.49 13.59
N LEU A 171 12.73 1.29 13.91
CA LEU A 171 12.94 2.62 14.49
C LEU A 171 13.65 2.58 15.84
N LEU A 172 13.36 1.58 16.66
CA LEU A 172 14.04 1.37 17.94
C LEU A 172 15.52 1.05 17.76
N LEU A 173 15.84 0.15 16.81
CA LEU A 173 17.23 -0.23 16.52
C LEU A 173 18.05 0.92 15.92
N MET A 174 17.43 1.83 15.20
CA MET A 174 18.10 3.01 14.67
C MET A 174 18.29 4.09 15.72
N ALA A 175 17.30 4.30 16.60
CA ALA A 175 17.32 5.39 17.56
C ALA A 175 18.17 5.10 18.81
N VAL A 176 17.98 3.92 19.43
CA VAL A 176 18.60 3.60 20.73
C VAL A 176 20.11 3.37 20.62
N PRO A 177 20.62 2.51 19.72
CA PRO A 177 22.05 2.31 19.56
C PRO A 177 22.78 3.59 19.17
N ARG A 178 22.21 4.41 18.29
CA ARG A 178 22.77 5.70 17.89
C ARG A 178 22.89 6.67 19.07
N ALA A 179 21.86 6.75 19.93
CA ALA A 179 21.89 7.57 21.13
C ALA A 179 22.95 7.11 22.15
N LEU A 180 23.31 5.81 22.11
CA LEU A 180 24.33 5.20 22.96
C LEU A 180 25.72 5.17 22.32
N GLY A 181 25.89 5.72 21.12
CA GLY A 181 27.17 5.71 20.38
C GLY A 181 27.56 4.30 19.87
N ALA A 182 26.58 3.43 19.66
CA ALA A 182 26.82 2.09 19.14
C ALA A 182 27.14 2.10 17.63
N PRO A 183 27.72 1.00 17.08
CA PRO A 183 28.10 0.89 15.67
C PRO A 183 26.94 1.09 14.69
N THR A 184 27.28 1.56 13.49
CA THR A 184 26.34 1.84 12.39
C THR A 184 25.62 0.60 11.86
N VAL A 185 26.12 -0.62 12.12
CA VAL A 185 25.43 -1.89 11.78
C VAL A 185 23.98 -1.92 12.24
N PHE A 186 23.67 -1.29 13.38
CA PHE A 186 22.30 -1.22 13.88
C PHE A 186 21.41 -0.31 13.01
N ASP A 187 21.98 0.75 12.43
CA ASP A 187 21.30 1.61 11.48
C ASP A 187 20.98 0.83 10.20
N GLU A 188 21.96 0.14 9.62
CA GLU A 188 21.83 -0.69 8.42
C GLU A 188 20.77 -1.80 8.62
N PHE A 189 20.84 -2.48 9.77
CA PHE A 189 19.84 -3.50 10.09
C PHE A 189 18.44 -2.90 10.31
N GLY A 190 18.35 -1.69 10.83
CA GLY A 190 17.10 -0.94 10.93
C GLY A 190 16.52 -0.65 9.55
N GLU A 191 17.32 -0.27 8.55
CA GLU A 191 16.91 -0.05 7.16
C GLU A 191 16.41 -1.34 6.49
N LEU A 192 17.09 -2.46 6.75
CA LEU A 192 16.62 -3.78 6.34
C LEU A 192 15.21 -4.08 6.89
N LEU A 193 14.96 -3.80 8.18
CA LEU A 193 13.65 -4.01 8.78
C LEU A 193 12.58 -3.03 8.25
N ILE A 194 12.95 -1.80 7.92
CA ILE A 194 12.05 -0.87 7.21
C ILE A 194 11.63 -1.47 5.87
N SER A 195 12.59 -1.98 5.09
CA SER A 195 12.32 -2.61 3.79
C SER A 195 11.48 -3.89 3.91
N LEU A 196 11.68 -4.66 4.99
CA LEU A 196 10.81 -5.79 5.32
C LEU A 196 9.37 -5.32 5.65
N SER A 197 9.23 -4.20 6.38
CA SER A 197 7.91 -3.62 6.65
C SER A 197 7.23 -3.15 5.37
N PHE A 198 7.97 -2.59 4.41
CA PHE A 198 7.44 -2.20 3.09
C PHE A 198 6.97 -3.42 2.29
N LEU A 199 7.70 -4.54 2.35
CA LEU A 199 7.24 -5.79 1.72
C LEU A 199 5.93 -6.28 2.35
N ILE A 200 5.82 -6.30 3.68
CA ILE A 200 4.57 -6.63 4.36
C ILE A 200 3.45 -5.72 3.87
N TYR A 201 3.68 -4.41 3.78
CA TYR A 201 2.69 -3.46 3.29
C TYR A 201 2.28 -3.71 1.84
N GLY A 202 3.24 -4.01 0.96
CA GLY A 202 2.97 -4.38 -0.42
C GLY A 202 2.07 -5.62 -0.51
N LEU A 203 2.32 -6.64 0.32
CA LEU A 203 1.50 -7.84 0.39
C LEU A 203 0.09 -7.57 0.94
N VAL A 204 -0.04 -6.66 1.92
CA VAL A 204 -1.34 -6.19 2.42
C VAL A 204 -2.12 -5.49 1.31
N MET A 205 -1.46 -4.64 0.49
CA MET A 205 -2.11 -4.00 -0.67
C MET A 205 -2.62 -5.02 -1.69
N VAL A 206 -1.84 -6.07 -2.00
CA VAL A 206 -2.26 -7.16 -2.90
C VAL A 206 -3.47 -7.90 -2.34
N GLY A 207 -3.46 -8.24 -1.04
CA GLY A 207 -4.58 -8.91 -0.39
C GLY A 207 -5.85 -8.07 -0.33
N HIS A 208 -5.72 -6.76 -0.14
CA HIS A 208 -6.83 -5.82 -0.17
C HIS A 208 -7.48 -5.74 -1.55
N GLU A 209 -6.69 -5.73 -2.62
CA GLU A 209 -7.18 -5.77 -4.00
C GLU A 209 -7.97 -7.04 -4.29
N SER A 210 -7.44 -8.18 -3.89
CA SER A 210 -8.10 -9.48 -4.10
C SER A 210 -9.46 -9.57 -3.37
N ALA A 211 -9.56 -8.97 -2.19
CA ALA A 211 -10.81 -8.89 -1.43
C ALA A 211 -11.87 -8.04 -2.16
N LEU A 212 -11.48 -6.86 -2.66
CA LEU A 212 -12.37 -5.97 -3.42
C LEU A 212 -12.84 -6.60 -4.73
N ALA A 213 -11.97 -7.33 -5.42
CA ALA A 213 -12.33 -8.04 -6.65
C ALA A 213 -13.31 -9.21 -6.41
N GLY A 214 -13.21 -9.86 -5.24
CA GLY A 214 -14.13 -10.94 -4.85
C GLY A 214 -15.52 -10.47 -4.42
N GLU A 215 -15.67 -9.21 -3.99
CA GLU A 215 -16.94 -8.60 -3.59
C GLU A 215 -17.73 -8.02 -4.76
N GLN A 216 -17.16 -7.91 -5.96
CA GLN A 216 -17.96 -7.51 -7.12
C GLN A 216 -18.99 -8.60 -7.43
N PRO A 217 -20.31 -8.31 -7.38
CA PRO A 217 -21.30 -9.28 -7.74
C PRO A 217 -21.00 -9.75 -9.16
N ARG A 218 -20.84 -11.06 -9.33
CA ARG A 218 -20.76 -11.66 -10.67
C ARG A 218 -21.99 -11.17 -11.40
N SER A 219 -21.85 -10.16 -12.25
CA SER A 219 -22.91 -9.69 -13.10
C SER A 219 -23.43 -10.90 -13.85
N PHE A 220 -24.69 -11.22 -13.63
CA PHE A 220 -25.41 -12.29 -14.29
C PHE A 220 -25.26 -12.14 -15.81
N GLY A 221 -24.18 -12.69 -16.38
CA GLY A 221 -23.99 -12.94 -17.80
C GLY A 221 -24.79 -14.16 -18.27
N GLY A 222 -25.99 -14.38 -17.68
CA GLY A 222 -26.84 -15.54 -17.94
C GLY A 222 -28.20 -15.24 -18.55
N ALA A 223 -28.46 -13.99 -18.96
CA ALA A 223 -29.77 -13.62 -19.50
C ALA A 223 -29.77 -13.31 -21.01
N ARG A 224 -28.84 -13.84 -21.79
CA ARG A 224 -28.81 -13.62 -23.26
C ARG A 224 -28.77 -14.90 -24.10
N SER A 225 -29.19 -16.03 -23.59
CA SER A 225 -29.26 -17.27 -24.39
C SER A 225 -30.64 -17.96 -24.41
N MET A 226 -31.71 -17.24 -24.09
CA MET A 226 -33.08 -17.83 -24.17
C MET A 226 -34.05 -17.04 -25.08
N ALA A 227 -33.55 -16.25 -26.02
CA ALA A 227 -34.39 -15.54 -26.98
C ALA A 227 -33.98 -15.86 -28.43
N ALA A 228 -33.80 -17.15 -28.77
CA ALA A 228 -33.66 -17.60 -30.14
C ALA A 228 -34.11 -19.07 -30.25
N GLN A 229 -35.34 -19.35 -29.84
CA GLN A 229 -36.09 -20.50 -30.35
C GLN A 229 -37.43 -19.97 -30.86
N THR A 230 -37.45 -19.62 -32.15
CA THR A 230 -38.62 -19.49 -32.97
C THR A 230 -39.29 -20.86 -33.12
N PRO A 231 -40.58 -21.01 -32.78
CA PRO A 231 -41.33 -22.16 -33.28
C PRO A 231 -41.80 -21.85 -34.69
N SER A 232 -41.46 -22.73 -35.62
CA SER A 232 -41.93 -22.80 -36.97
C SER A 232 -43.48 -22.88 -37.05
N GLU A 233 -43.98 -22.21 -38.08
CA GLU A 233 -45.31 -22.21 -38.64
C GLU A 233 -46.04 -23.53 -38.54
N THR A 234 -47.34 -23.44 -38.15
CA THR A 234 -48.39 -24.28 -38.78
C THR A 234 -49.63 -23.43 -38.98
N SER A 235 -49.94 -23.29 -40.26
CA SER A 235 -51.13 -22.78 -40.88
C SER A 235 -52.42 -23.42 -40.34
N GLN A 236 -53.45 -22.59 -40.12
CA GLN A 236 -54.83 -22.82 -40.62
C GLN A 236 -55.75 -21.70 -40.13
N SER A 237 -56.18 -20.92 -41.08
CA SER A 237 -57.53 -20.66 -41.60
C SER A 237 -58.67 -20.76 -40.59
N THR A 238 -59.38 -19.66 -40.36
CA THR A 238 -60.79 -19.38 -40.76
C THR A 238 -61.33 -18.11 -40.11
N LYS A 239 -61.78 -17.24 -40.97
CA LYS A 239 -63.04 -16.47 -41.01
C LYS A 239 -63.73 -16.05 -39.69
N GLY A 240 -63.96 -14.74 -39.61
CA GLY A 240 -65.32 -14.35 -39.23
C GLY A 240 -65.42 -13.04 -38.44
N LEU A 241 -65.92 -12.04 -39.13
CA LEU A 241 -66.92 -11.01 -38.71
C LEU A 241 -66.60 -10.14 -37.46
N GLN A 242 -66.32 -8.87 -37.67
CA GLN A 242 -67.35 -7.80 -37.70
C GLN A 242 -67.65 -7.13 -36.34
N ASN A 243 -67.58 -5.85 -36.42
CA ASN A 243 -68.34 -4.78 -35.72
C ASN A 243 -67.83 -4.23 -34.41
N ASP A 244 -67.49 -3.07 -34.50
CA ASP A 244 -68.23 -1.81 -34.22
C ASP A 244 -67.87 -1.11 -32.88
N SER A 245 -67.67 0.15 -33.09
CA SER A 245 -68.06 1.35 -32.34
C SER A 245 -67.27 1.81 -31.10
N ARG A 246 -66.71 2.95 -31.34
CA ARG A 246 -66.97 4.23 -30.65
C ARG A 246 -66.65 4.36 -29.15
N GLY A 247 -65.91 5.45 -28.91
CA GLY A 247 -66.05 6.29 -27.70
C GLY A 247 -64.70 6.55 -27.03
N SER A 248 -63.99 7.60 -27.25
CA SER A 248 -64.24 8.99 -26.83
C SER A 248 -64.01 9.28 -25.35
N TYR A 249 -63.23 10.32 -25.16
CA TYR A 249 -63.02 11.17 -23.94
C TYR A 249 -62.04 10.69 -22.87
N ALA A 250 -60.98 11.38 -22.68
CA ALA A 250 -60.76 12.67 -22.03
C ALA A 250 -60.11 12.58 -20.66
N ALA A 251 -59.11 13.45 -20.51
CA ALA A 251 -58.76 14.22 -19.31
C ALA A 251 -58.09 13.51 -18.11
N GLY A 252 -56.83 13.73 -17.95
CA GLY A 252 -56.36 14.67 -16.94
C GLY A 252 -56.36 14.12 -15.52
N THR A 253 -55.19 13.99 -14.98
CA THR A 253 -54.98 14.52 -13.61
C THR A 253 -53.50 14.44 -13.25
N ALA A 254 -53.01 15.59 -12.81
CA ALA A 254 -51.74 15.82 -12.17
C ALA A 254 -51.57 14.99 -10.89
N ARG A 255 -50.41 14.38 -10.67
CA ARG A 255 -50.02 13.85 -9.36
C ARG A 255 -48.99 14.75 -8.73
N GLN A 256 -49.45 15.34 -7.65
CA GLN A 256 -48.72 16.11 -6.66
C GLN A 256 -47.62 15.28 -6.00
N SER A 257 -46.48 15.88 -5.78
CA SER A 257 -45.39 15.41 -4.92
C SER A 257 -45.78 15.49 -3.43
N PRO A 258 -45.43 14.52 -2.58
CA PRO A 258 -45.54 14.68 -1.14
C PRO A 258 -44.31 15.33 -0.58
N GLY A 259 -44.53 16.36 0.25
CA GLY A 259 -43.54 17.12 0.97
C GLY A 259 -42.78 16.31 1.99
N LEU A 260 -41.49 16.60 2.10
CA LEU A 260 -40.63 16.19 3.17
C LEU A 260 -40.92 17.01 4.44
N SER A 261 -41.45 16.35 5.46
CA SER A 261 -41.58 16.92 6.80
C SER A 261 -40.27 16.82 7.58
N PHE A 262 -39.71 17.94 7.93
CA PHE A 262 -38.64 18.08 8.91
C PHE A 262 -39.13 17.70 10.29
N ARG A 263 -38.60 16.66 10.91
CA ARG A 263 -38.70 16.41 12.35
C ARG A 263 -37.43 16.91 13.04
N SER A 264 -37.57 17.98 13.77
CA SER A 264 -36.65 18.47 14.79
C SER A 264 -36.62 17.49 15.98
N GLY A 265 -35.47 16.87 16.23
CA GLY A 265 -35.15 16.09 17.44
C GLY A 265 -34.38 16.91 18.46
N PRO A 266 -34.42 16.58 19.75
CA PRO A 266 -34.06 17.48 20.86
C PRO A 266 -32.54 17.61 21.04
N ARG A 267 -32.14 18.84 21.41
CA ARG A 267 -30.80 19.20 21.89
C ARG A 267 -30.58 18.59 23.27
N LEU A 268 -29.44 17.90 23.46
CA LEU A 268 -28.92 17.57 24.77
C LEU A 268 -27.79 18.55 25.15
N PRO A 269 -27.67 18.90 26.46
CA PRO A 269 -26.81 19.99 26.93
C PRO A 269 -25.34 19.57 27.07
N TYR A 270 -24.47 20.56 26.94
CA TYR A 270 -23.05 20.50 27.24
C TYR A 270 -22.82 20.27 28.75
N ILE A 271 -21.97 19.30 29.08
CA ILE A 271 -21.00 19.31 30.18
C ILE A 271 -19.67 18.77 29.64
#